data_821e5409eb5677ca67dd29581145cbc8
#
_entry.id   821e5409eb5677ca67dd29581145cbc8
#
_cell.length_a   1.000
_cell.length_b   1.000
_cell.length_c   1.000
_cell.angle_alpha   90.00
_cell.angle_beta   90.00
_cell.angle_gamma   90.00
#
_symmetry.space_group_name_H-M   'P 1'
#
loop_
_entity.id
_entity.type
_entity.pdbx_description
1 polymer ?
#
loop_
_entity_poly.entity_id
_entity_poly.type
_entity_poly.pdbx_seq_one_letter_code
_entity_poly.pdbx_strand_id
1 'polypeptide(L)' 'MTKVTLHYDLTRPLGDGDLASIANVHSTYGMARVQVASTLDKITVDYDASRLTKKDMEAVLARYSIPIRAAA' A
#
# COMPACT_ATOMS: atom_id res chain seq x y z
N MET A 1 -13.45 -2.72 15.00
CA MET A 1 -12.29 -2.59 14.12
C MET A 1 -12.53 -3.38 12.85
N THR A 2 -12.48 -2.73 11.71
CA THR A 2 -12.76 -3.36 10.42
C THR A 2 -11.49 -3.38 9.57
N LYS A 3 -10.85 -4.52 9.53
CA LYS A 3 -9.63 -4.71 8.75
C LYS A 3 -9.98 -5.18 7.35
N VAL A 4 -9.47 -4.50 6.34
CA VAL A 4 -9.69 -4.83 4.93
C VAL A 4 -8.36 -5.14 4.28
N THR A 5 -8.33 -6.19 3.46
CA THR A 5 -7.15 -6.58 2.70
C THR A 5 -7.42 -6.34 1.22
N LEU A 6 -6.54 -5.59 0.57
CA LEU A 6 -6.63 -5.30 -0.86
C LEU A 6 -5.33 -5.68 -1.54
N HIS A 7 -5.42 -6.09 -2.80
CA HIS A 7 -4.28 -6.45 -3.62
C HIS A 7 -4.16 -5.46 -4.77
N TYR A 8 -2.94 -5.00 -5.05
CA TYR A 8 -2.68 -4.06 -6.14
C TYR A 8 -1.56 -4.58 -7.02
N ASP A 9 -1.74 -4.43 -8.31
CA ASP A 9 -0.64 -4.58 -9.26
C ASP A 9 0.13 -3.26 -9.32
N LEU A 10 1.42 -3.36 -9.56
CA LEU A 10 2.28 -2.19 -9.67
C LEU A 10 2.57 -1.88 -11.13
N THR A 11 2.79 -0.61 -11.45
CA THR A 11 3.10 -0.18 -12.81
C THR A 11 4.54 -0.50 -13.20
N ARG A 12 5.39 -0.76 -12.19
CA ARG A 12 6.78 -1.16 -12.36
C ARG A 12 7.22 -1.95 -11.14
N PRO A 13 8.27 -2.78 -11.24
CA PRO A 13 8.82 -3.45 -10.06
C PRO A 13 9.36 -2.43 -9.06
N LEU A 14 9.29 -2.76 -7.78
CA LEU A 14 9.78 -1.89 -6.72
C LEU A 14 11.31 -1.97 -6.63
N GLY A 15 11.95 -0.82 -6.43
CA GLY A 15 13.37 -0.72 -6.14
C GLY A 15 13.61 -0.54 -4.65
N ASP A 16 14.90 -0.42 -4.26
CA ASP A 16 15.28 -0.28 -2.85
C ASP A 16 14.66 0.97 -2.20
N GLY A 17 14.58 2.06 -2.93
CA GLY A 17 13.95 3.29 -2.42
C GLY A 17 12.46 3.11 -2.14
N ASP A 18 11.78 2.34 -2.96
CA ASP A 18 10.35 2.06 -2.78
C ASP A 18 10.12 1.18 -1.55
N LEU A 19 11.01 0.23 -1.30
CA LEU A 19 10.92 -0.62 -0.11
C LEU A 19 11.09 0.20 1.17
N ALA A 20 12.00 1.18 1.15
CA ALA A 20 12.15 2.10 2.27
C ALA A 20 10.89 2.94 2.48
N SER A 21 10.25 3.40 1.39
CA SER A 21 9.01 4.14 1.46
C SER A 21 7.88 3.29 2.06
N ILE A 22 7.81 2.01 1.71
CA ILE A 22 6.83 1.09 2.28
C ILE A 22 7.00 0.97 3.79
N ALA A 23 8.24 0.92 4.28
CA ALA A 23 8.50 0.90 5.71
C ALA A 23 7.91 2.15 6.39
N ASN A 24 7.98 3.31 5.75
CA ASN A 24 7.39 4.54 6.27
C ASN A 24 5.85 4.51 6.21
N VAL A 25 5.27 3.86 5.21
CA VAL A 25 3.81 3.71 5.13
C VAL A 25 3.25 3.01 6.36
N HIS A 26 3.97 2.05 6.91
CA HIS A 26 3.54 1.33 8.10
C HIS A 26 3.36 2.23 9.31
N SER A 27 3.99 3.39 9.35
CA SER A 27 3.84 4.34 10.46
C SER A 27 2.61 5.24 10.31
N THR A 28 1.91 5.16 9.18
CA THR A 28 0.72 5.97 8.93
C THR A 28 -0.47 5.44 9.73
N TYR A 29 -1.19 6.34 10.39
CA TYR A 29 -2.38 5.98 11.16
C TYR A 29 -3.42 5.29 10.28
N GLY A 30 -3.92 4.16 10.75
CA GLY A 30 -4.92 3.37 10.03
C GLY A 30 -4.34 2.32 9.09
N MET A 31 -3.04 2.40 8.77
CA MET A 31 -2.36 1.40 7.97
C MET A 31 -1.88 0.26 8.85
N ALA A 32 -2.36 -0.95 8.61
CA ALA A 32 -1.99 -2.10 9.42
C ALA A 32 -0.76 -2.81 8.87
N ARG A 33 -0.73 -3.08 7.56
CA ARG A 33 0.36 -3.86 6.96
C ARG A 33 0.41 -3.67 5.45
N VAL A 34 1.62 -3.62 4.91
CA VAL A 34 1.84 -3.67 3.46
C VAL A 34 2.85 -4.78 3.21
N GLN A 35 2.45 -5.77 2.42
CA GLN A 35 3.32 -6.87 2.02
C GLN A 35 3.65 -6.75 0.53
N VAL A 36 4.89 -7.04 0.18
CA VAL A 36 5.35 -7.01 -1.21
C VAL A 36 5.51 -8.44 -1.70
N ALA A 37 5.00 -8.73 -2.88
CA ALA A 37 5.18 -10.03 -3.51
C ALA A 37 6.66 -10.25 -3.85
N SER A 38 7.08 -11.51 -3.92
CA SER A 38 8.48 -11.85 -4.24
C SER A 38 8.91 -11.35 -5.62
N THR A 39 7.96 -11.16 -6.53
CA THR A 39 8.22 -10.60 -7.87
C THR A 39 8.36 -9.08 -7.86
N LEU A 40 8.08 -8.41 -6.74
CA LEU A 40 8.16 -6.95 -6.56
C LEU A 40 7.23 -6.15 -7.45
N ASP A 41 6.26 -6.78 -8.08
CA ASP A 41 5.31 -6.13 -8.99
C ASP A 41 3.88 -6.09 -8.46
N LYS A 42 3.67 -6.62 -7.25
CA LYS A 42 2.36 -6.62 -6.59
C LYS A 42 2.53 -6.34 -5.11
N ILE A 43 1.52 -5.70 -4.54
CA ILE A 43 1.48 -5.50 -3.08
C ILE A 43 0.13 -5.91 -2.53
N THR A 44 0.13 -6.30 -1.26
CA THR A 44 -1.07 -6.59 -0.49
C THR A 44 -1.12 -5.58 0.66
N VAL A 45 -2.23 -4.86 0.77
CA VAL A 45 -2.39 -3.82 1.78
C VAL A 45 -3.50 -4.21 2.74
N ASP A 46 -3.17 -4.22 4.03
CA ASP A 46 -4.14 -4.36 5.11
C ASP A 46 -4.31 -2.99 5.77
N TYR A 47 -5.54 -2.52 5.90
CA TYR A 47 -5.81 -1.25 6.57
C TYR A 47 -7.10 -1.33 7.37
N ASP A 48 -7.25 -0.40 8.30
CA ASP A 48 -8.44 -0.32 9.14
C ASP A 48 -9.47 0.58 8.47
N ALA A 49 -10.51 -0.03 7.91
CA ALA A 49 -11.55 0.68 7.18
C ALA A 49 -12.39 1.59 8.08
N SER A 50 -12.30 1.44 9.40
CA SER A 50 -12.95 2.36 10.33
C SER A 50 -12.17 3.68 10.50
N ARG A 51 -10.92 3.72 10.04
CA ARG A 51 -10.02 4.88 10.18
C ARG A 51 -9.68 5.51 8.85
N LEU A 52 -9.61 4.72 7.79
CA LEU A 52 -9.30 5.17 6.44
C LEU A 52 -10.33 4.62 5.48
N THR A 53 -10.69 5.43 4.47
CA THR A 53 -11.44 4.91 3.33
C THR A 53 -10.44 4.28 2.35
N LYS A 54 -10.94 3.51 1.39
CA LYS A 54 -10.09 2.98 0.32
C LYS A 54 -9.35 4.10 -0.40
N LYS A 55 -10.04 5.21 -0.67
CA LYS A 55 -9.47 6.36 -1.36
C LYS A 55 -8.36 7.01 -0.53
N ASP A 56 -8.56 7.12 0.78
CA ASP A 56 -7.54 7.66 1.69
C ASP A 56 -6.31 6.78 1.70
N MET A 57 -6.50 5.46 1.74
CA MET A 57 -5.41 4.51 1.74
C MET A 57 -4.61 4.61 0.44
N GLU A 58 -5.28 4.71 -0.70
CA GLU A 58 -4.61 4.88 -1.99
C GLU A 58 -3.84 6.20 -2.05
N ALA A 59 -4.38 7.26 -1.45
CA ALA A 59 -3.70 8.54 -1.38
C ALA A 59 -2.41 8.45 -0.54
N VAL A 60 -2.41 7.66 0.52
CA VAL A 60 -1.20 7.42 1.32
C VAL A 60 -0.14 6.74 0.47
N LEU A 61 -0.50 5.71 -0.28
CA LEU A 61 0.44 5.02 -1.16
C LEU A 61 1.02 5.97 -2.21
N ALA A 62 0.16 6.82 -2.79
CA ALA A 62 0.60 7.81 -3.78
C ALA A 62 1.55 8.83 -3.16
N ARG A 63 1.32 9.25 -1.92
CA ARG A 63 2.19 10.18 -1.21
C ARG A 63 3.61 9.65 -1.08
N TYR A 64 3.75 8.34 -0.88
CA TYR A 64 5.06 7.70 -0.76
C TYR A 64 5.59 7.20 -2.10
N SER A 65 4.98 7.62 -3.20
CA SER A 65 5.41 7.26 -4.57
C SER A 65 5.38 5.76 -4.85
N ILE A 66 4.47 5.05 -4.21
CA ILE A 66 4.28 3.63 -4.50
C ILE A 66 3.50 3.54 -5.83
N PRO A 67 4.06 2.90 -6.86
CA PRO A 67 3.50 2.95 -8.22
C PRO A 67 2.34 1.95 -8.40
N ILE A 68 1.27 2.11 -7.62
CA ILE A 68 0.12 1.22 -7.76
C ILE A 68 -0.64 1.54 -9.04
N ARG A 69 -1.16 0.48 -9.66
CA ARG A 69 -2.06 0.62 -10.78
C ARG A 69 -3.46 0.87 -10.24
N ALA A 70 -4.19 1.80 -10.85
CA ALA A 70 -5.55 2.07 -10.42
C ALA A 70 -6.36 0.77 -10.45
N ALA A 71 -7.10 0.52 -9.37
CA ALA A 71 -7.91 -0.67 -9.28
C ALA A 71 -8.97 -0.65 -10.39
N ALA A 72 -9.03 -1.74 -11.10
CA ALA A 72 -10.05 -1.89 -12.14
C ALA A 72 -11.43 -2.03 -11.51
#